data_1286f556c8e69f26e45be0fe2aa38def
#
_entry.id   1286f556c8e69f26e45be0fe2aa38def
#
_cell.length_a   1.000
_cell.length_b   1.000
_cell.length_c   1.000
_cell.angle_alpha   90.00
_cell.angle_beta   90.00
_cell.angle_gamma   90.00
#
_symmetry.space_group_name_H-M   'P 1'
#
loop_
_entity.id
_entity.type
_entity.pdbx_description
1 polymer ?
#
loop_
_entity_poly.entity_id
_entity_poly.type
_entity_poly.pdbx_seq_one_letter_code
_entity_poly.pdbx_strand_id
1 'polypeptide(L)'
;GRFVNSARALKIPVIIDDASLPDVLSAVHIATAAALLAVTSHDTDNLEIALAAKSLAPKLPIVVRNQDPEFARQVQQVFEFEQVLSPTELAAPSFAAAARGGQVLGNGITGHSLWVALGTLITPGHPFFDREVAHIAQEIDLVPLYIETPTGALHGFELLSHVLAHQDVLYLTIPANKLEELWRTVPSPLTAR
;
A
#
# COMPACT_ATOMS: atom_id res chain seq x y z
N GLY A 1 17.02 8.72 21.74
CA GLY A 1 15.92 9.43 21.12
C GLY A 1 14.57 8.90 21.58
N ARG A 2 13.48 9.65 21.35
CA ARG A 2 12.11 9.33 21.83
C ARG A 2 11.65 7.91 21.46
N PHE A 3 11.90 7.49 20.23
CA PHE A 3 11.48 6.17 19.74
C PHE A 3 12.29 5.00 20.31
N VAL A 4 13.55 5.21 20.70
CA VAL A 4 14.38 4.19 21.34
C VAL A 4 13.77 3.75 22.67
N ASN A 5 13.31 4.71 23.47
CA ASN A 5 12.67 4.42 24.77
C ASN A 5 11.33 3.67 24.56
N SER A 6 10.56 4.03 23.56
CA SER A 6 9.31 3.33 23.21
C SER A 6 9.57 1.88 22.78
N ALA A 7 10.57 1.64 21.93
CA ALA A 7 10.95 0.29 21.51
C ALA A 7 11.42 -0.57 22.69
N ARG A 8 12.25 -0.01 23.58
CA ARG A 8 12.71 -0.70 24.79
C ARG A 8 11.57 -1.03 25.75
N ALA A 9 10.59 -0.12 25.89
CA ALA A 9 9.38 -0.38 26.69
C ALA A 9 8.57 -1.56 26.17
N LEU A 10 8.58 -1.78 24.84
CA LEU A 10 7.99 -2.94 24.17
C LEU A 10 8.90 -4.18 24.19
N LYS A 11 10.02 -4.16 24.92
CA LYS A 11 11.04 -5.22 25.00
C LYS A 11 11.67 -5.58 23.65
N ILE A 12 11.69 -4.63 22.70
CA ILE A 12 12.37 -4.78 21.42
C ILE A 12 13.87 -4.49 21.65
N PRO A 13 14.80 -5.38 21.30
CA PRO A 13 16.23 -5.11 21.36
C PRO A 13 16.60 -3.90 20.50
N VAL A 14 17.38 -2.97 21.06
CA VAL A 14 17.79 -1.76 20.34
C VAL A 14 19.29 -1.57 20.49
N ILE A 15 19.99 -1.57 19.36
CA ILE A 15 21.40 -1.16 19.23
C ILE A 15 21.41 0.22 18.56
N ILE A 16 22.27 1.11 19.02
CA ILE A 16 22.45 2.44 18.43
C ILE A 16 23.88 2.48 17.91
N ASP A 17 24.01 2.26 16.62
CA ASP A 17 25.29 2.20 15.94
C ASP A 17 25.10 2.41 14.43
N ASP A 18 26.19 2.42 13.66
CA ASP A 18 26.18 2.49 12.22
C ASP A 18 25.87 1.12 11.61
N ALA A 19 24.65 0.96 11.10
CA ALA A 19 24.19 -0.31 10.53
C ALA A 19 24.79 -0.64 9.17
N SER A 20 25.59 0.25 8.53
CA SER A 20 26.35 -0.07 7.32
C SER A 20 27.60 -0.89 7.63
N LEU A 21 28.03 -0.95 8.88
CA LEU A 21 29.23 -1.66 9.30
C LEU A 21 28.96 -3.17 9.45
N PRO A 22 29.74 -4.04 8.80
CA PRO A 22 29.58 -5.49 8.89
C PRO A 22 29.62 -6.06 10.31
N ASP A 23 30.46 -5.47 11.20
CA ASP A 23 30.57 -5.92 12.58
C ASP A 23 29.28 -5.66 13.37
N VAL A 24 28.62 -4.53 13.11
CA VAL A 24 27.32 -4.18 13.72
C VAL A 24 26.23 -5.13 13.26
N LEU A 25 26.18 -5.42 11.96
CA LEU A 25 25.24 -6.40 11.38
C LEU A 25 25.50 -7.82 11.90
N SER A 26 26.76 -8.20 12.10
CA SER A 26 27.12 -9.48 12.69
C SER A 26 26.69 -9.56 14.16
N ALA A 27 26.85 -8.46 14.93
CA ALA A 27 26.45 -8.39 16.33
C ALA A 27 24.92 -8.56 16.53
N VAL A 28 24.12 -8.18 15.55
CA VAL A 28 22.65 -8.41 15.54
C VAL A 28 22.25 -9.76 14.91
N HIS A 29 23.22 -10.63 14.64
CA HIS A 29 22.99 -11.96 14.06
C HIS A 29 22.28 -11.93 12.71
N ILE A 30 22.69 -11.02 11.81
CA ILE A 30 22.05 -10.83 10.49
C ILE A 30 21.93 -12.13 9.68
N ALA A 31 22.89 -13.04 9.81
CA ALA A 31 22.90 -14.32 9.08
C ALA A 31 21.74 -15.26 9.44
N THR A 32 21.10 -15.07 10.60
CA THR A 32 19.96 -15.86 11.08
C THR A 32 18.66 -15.05 11.17
N ALA A 33 18.69 -13.80 10.70
CA ALA A 33 17.51 -12.96 10.65
C ALA A 33 16.49 -13.47 9.64
N ALA A 34 15.21 -13.25 9.90
CA ALA A 34 14.14 -13.58 8.96
C ALA A 34 14.08 -12.62 7.77
N ALA A 35 14.39 -11.36 7.99
CA ALA A 35 14.48 -10.31 6.98
C ALA A 35 15.26 -9.08 7.51
N LEU A 36 15.72 -8.22 6.60
CA LEU A 36 16.25 -6.89 6.91
C LEU A 36 15.34 -5.82 6.29
N LEU A 37 15.03 -4.78 7.07
CA LEU A 37 14.37 -3.57 6.60
C LEU A 37 15.31 -2.38 6.78
N ALA A 38 15.86 -1.86 5.67
CA ALA A 38 16.68 -0.65 5.63
C ALA A 38 15.77 0.55 5.33
N VAL A 39 15.32 1.26 6.38
CA VAL A 39 14.25 2.26 6.30
C VAL A 39 14.59 3.58 7.00
N THR A 40 15.88 3.95 7.00
CA THR A 40 16.32 5.26 7.52
C THR A 40 15.78 6.41 6.67
N SER A 41 16.02 7.65 7.06
CA SER A 41 15.64 8.84 6.27
C SER A 41 16.54 9.11 5.06
N HIS A 42 17.67 8.44 4.95
CA HIS A 42 18.68 8.65 3.90
C HIS A 42 18.76 7.43 2.97
N ASP A 43 18.49 7.66 1.70
CA ASP A 43 18.42 6.58 0.71
C ASP A 43 19.78 5.90 0.48
N THR A 44 20.87 6.70 0.53
CA THR A 44 22.25 6.17 0.41
C THR A 44 22.59 5.21 1.54
N ASP A 45 22.29 5.62 2.78
CA ASP A 45 22.53 4.78 3.98
C ASP A 45 21.73 3.47 3.89
N ASN A 46 20.47 3.55 3.43
CA ASN A 46 19.64 2.36 3.25
C ASN A 46 20.22 1.37 2.25
N LEU A 47 20.81 1.89 1.15
CA LEU A 47 21.46 1.06 0.15
C LEU A 47 22.78 0.46 0.70
N GLU A 48 23.58 1.24 1.40
CA GLU A 48 24.83 0.76 2.02
C GLU A 48 24.55 -0.34 3.04
N ILE A 49 23.56 -0.17 3.92
CA ILE A 49 23.12 -1.19 4.87
C ILE A 49 22.68 -2.47 4.15
N ALA A 50 21.88 -2.33 3.10
CA ALA A 50 21.36 -3.47 2.34
C ALA A 50 22.49 -4.25 1.64
N LEU A 51 23.44 -3.56 1.03
CA LEU A 51 24.60 -4.18 0.38
C LEU A 51 25.55 -4.86 1.37
N ALA A 52 25.82 -4.23 2.51
CA ALA A 52 26.59 -4.83 3.58
C ALA A 52 25.92 -6.12 4.11
N ALA A 53 24.61 -6.06 4.33
CA ALA A 53 23.85 -7.23 4.76
C ALA A 53 23.82 -8.35 3.71
N LYS A 54 23.67 -8.00 2.43
CA LYS A 54 23.69 -8.98 1.32
C LYS A 54 25.02 -9.70 1.21
N SER A 55 26.13 -9.01 1.50
CA SER A 55 27.47 -9.63 1.53
C SER A 55 27.64 -10.65 2.66
N LEU A 56 27.02 -10.41 3.81
CA LEU A 56 27.07 -11.29 4.98
C LEU A 56 26.04 -12.42 4.93
N ALA A 57 24.88 -12.15 4.35
CA ALA A 57 23.74 -13.07 4.27
C ALA A 57 23.10 -13.01 2.86
N PRO A 58 23.69 -13.67 1.84
CA PRO A 58 23.26 -13.55 0.44
C PRO A 58 21.81 -13.95 0.17
N LYS A 59 21.23 -14.82 1.00
CA LYS A 59 19.86 -15.33 0.88
C LYS A 59 18.84 -14.56 1.75
N LEU A 60 19.29 -13.58 2.52
CA LEU A 60 18.40 -12.82 3.39
C LEU A 60 17.43 -11.97 2.55
N PRO A 61 16.11 -12.05 2.81
CA PRO A 61 15.16 -11.11 2.24
C PRO A 61 15.47 -9.69 2.73
N ILE A 62 15.65 -8.75 1.79
CA ILE A 62 16.00 -7.36 2.11
C ILE A 62 14.97 -6.43 1.49
N VAL A 63 14.37 -5.58 2.33
CA VAL A 63 13.47 -4.51 1.93
C VAL A 63 14.17 -3.18 2.14
N VAL A 64 14.23 -2.38 1.09
CA VAL A 64 14.92 -1.08 1.08
C VAL A 64 13.91 0.04 0.86
N ARG A 65 13.96 1.07 1.71
CA ARG A 65 13.26 2.33 1.45
C ARG A 65 14.10 3.20 0.52
N ASN A 66 13.47 3.72 -0.54
CA ASN A 66 14.05 4.77 -1.38
C ASN A 66 13.00 5.84 -1.66
N GLN A 67 13.34 7.12 -1.49
CA GLN A 67 12.42 8.24 -1.64
C GLN A 67 12.03 8.49 -3.10
N ASP A 68 13.00 8.32 -4.02
CA ASP A 68 12.80 8.49 -5.46
C ASP A 68 12.26 7.18 -6.07
N PRO A 69 11.03 7.16 -6.61
CA PRO A 69 10.44 5.95 -7.20
C PRO A 69 11.18 5.45 -8.43
N GLU A 70 11.78 6.34 -9.23
CA GLU A 70 12.50 5.94 -10.43
C GLU A 70 13.84 5.30 -10.09
N PHE A 71 14.57 5.89 -9.16
CA PHE A 71 15.79 5.30 -8.63
C PHE A 71 15.52 3.99 -7.90
N ALA A 72 14.41 3.90 -7.15
CA ALA A 72 13.97 2.66 -6.51
C ALA A 72 13.80 1.52 -7.53
N ARG A 73 13.17 1.77 -8.67
CA ARG A 73 13.02 0.79 -9.76
C ARG A 73 14.36 0.37 -10.36
N GLN A 74 15.29 1.32 -10.55
CA GLN A 74 16.64 1.01 -11.06
C GLN A 74 17.42 0.15 -10.08
N VAL A 75 17.40 0.48 -8.79
CA VAL A 75 18.05 -0.31 -7.73
C VAL A 75 17.47 -1.72 -7.67
N GLN A 76 16.14 -1.86 -7.76
CA GLN A 76 15.46 -3.15 -7.76
C GLN A 76 15.88 -4.03 -8.95
N GLN A 77 16.17 -3.44 -10.10
CA GLN A 77 16.61 -4.17 -11.30
C GLN A 77 18.06 -4.63 -11.24
N VAL A 78 18.91 -3.87 -10.56
CA VAL A 78 20.37 -4.13 -10.48
C VAL A 78 20.72 -5.06 -9.32
N PHE A 79 20.04 -4.89 -8.19
CA PHE A 79 20.31 -5.65 -6.98
C PHE A 79 19.13 -6.59 -6.69
N GLU A 80 19.44 -7.83 -6.34
CA GLU A 80 18.47 -8.86 -5.98
C GLU A 80 17.92 -8.63 -4.55
N PHE A 81 17.31 -7.46 -4.31
CA PHE A 81 16.56 -7.20 -3.10
C PHE A 81 15.15 -7.74 -3.22
N GLU A 82 14.54 -8.11 -2.09
CA GLU A 82 13.14 -8.57 -2.06
C GLU A 82 12.19 -7.49 -2.55
N GLN A 83 12.35 -6.27 -2.03
CA GLN A 83 11.58 -5.09 -2.44
C GLN A 83 12.42 -3.82 -2.27
N VAL A 84 12.28 -2.89 -3.20
CA VAL A 84 12.68 -1.49 -3.02
C VAL A 84 11.40 -0.64 -3.09
N LEU A 85 11.04 -0.02 -1.97
CA LEU A 85 9.76 0.67 -1.82
C LEU A 85 9.95 2.19 -1.71
N SER A 86 9.17 2.94 -2.50
CA SER A 86 9.09 4.40 -2.37
C SER A 86 7.87 4.80 -1.54
N PRO A 87 8.07 5.46 -0.37
CA PRO A 87 6.97 5.95 0.43
C PRO A 87 6.07 6.95 -0.31
N THR A 88 6.65 7.76 -1.20
CA THR A 88 5.90 8.72 -2.02
C THR A 88 4.99 8.02 -3.02
N GLU A 89 5.49 6.99 -3.70
CA GLU A 89 4.70 6.20 -4.65
C GLU A 89 3.55 5.45 -3.93
N LEU A 90 3.85 4.86 -2.77
CA LEU A 90 2.85 4.18 -1.95
C LEU A 90 1.77 5.11 -1.41
N ALA A 91 2.15 6.32 -0.99
CA ALA A 91 1.22 7.26 -0.36
C ALA A 91 0.42 8.12 -1.36
N ALA A 92 0.97 8.42 -2.53
CA ALA A 92 0.37 9.34 -3.50
C ALA A 92 -1.08 9.02 -3.87
N PRO A 93 -1.48 7.76 -4.13
CA PRO A 93 -2.87 7.43 -4.43
C PRO A 93 -3.82 7.73 -3.27
N SER A 94 -3.36 7.52 -2.02
CA SER A 94 -4.15 7.80 -0.82
C SER A 94 -4.40 9.29 -0.64
N PHE A 95 -3.38 10.12 -0.85
CA PHE A 95 -3.54 11.59 -0.81
C PHE A 95 -4.45 12.08 -1.93
N ALA A 96 -4.29 11.56 -3.14
CA ALA A 96 -5.13 11.93 -4.28
C ALA A 96 -6.60 11.55 -4.05
N ALA A 97 -6.88 10.36 -3.55
CA ALA A 97 -8.23 9.91 -3.24
C ALA A 97 -8.86 10.72 -2.10
N ALA A 98 -8.10 11.00 -1.03
CA ALA A 98 -8.58 11.83 0.08
C ALA A 98 -8.90 13.27 -0.38
N ALA A 99 -8.10 13.85 -1.26
CA ALA A 99 -8.35 15.17 -1.83
C ALA A 99 -9.64 15.23 -2.67
N ARG A 100 -10.08 14.12 -3.22
CA ARG A 100 -11.36 13.99 -3.95
C ARG A 100 -12.54 13.55 -3.08
N GLY A 101 -12.33 13.45 -1.76
CA GLY A 101 -13.37 13.07 -0.79
C GLY A 101 -13.66 11.56 -0.75
N GLY A 102 -12.85 10.73 -1.38
CA GLY A 102 -12.92 9.28 -1.26
C GLY A 102 -12.36 8.82 0.09
N GLN A 103 -13.00 7.82 0.68
CA GLN A 103 -12.48 7.15 1.86
C GLN A 103 -11.45 6.08 1.42
N VAL A 104 -10.17 6.36 1.60
CA VAL A 104 -9.11 5.37 1.35
C VAL A 104 -9.01 4.45 2.57
N LEU A 105 -9.15 3.17 2.35
CA LEU A 105 -9.02 2.13 3.37
C LEU A 105 -7.59 1.65 3.50
N GLY A 106 -6.83 1.70 2.40
CA GLY A 106 -5.45 1.26 2.35
C GLY A 106 -4.95 1.09 0.91
N ASN A 107 -3.72 0.68 0.80
CA ASN A 107 -3.11 0.28 -0.47
C ASN A 107 -2.17 -0.91 -0.26
N GLY A 108 -1.80 -1.56 -1.34
CA GLY A 108 -0.88 -2.68 -1.33
C GLY A 108 -0.32 -2.96 -2.71
N ILE A 109 0.77 -3.72 -2.74
CA ILE A 109 1.42 -4.13 -3.99
C ILE A 109 1.18 -5.63 -4.18
N THR A 110 0.75 -6.00 -5.39
CA THR A 110 0.62 -7.40 -5.82
C THR A 110 1.37 -7.55 -7.14
N GLY A 111 2.42 -8.36 -7.14
CA GLY A 111 3.35 -8.41 -8.27
C GLY A 111 4.01 -7.05 -8.49
N HIS A 112 3.75 -6.43 -9.64
CA HIS A 112 4.28 -5.10 -9.99
C HIS A 112 3.19 -4.02 -10.00
N SER A 113 2.00 -4.31 -9.50
CA SER A 113 0.85 -3.40 -9.50
C SER A 113 0.56 -2.88 -8.11
N LEU A 114 0.46 -1.57 -7.98
CA LEU A 114 -0.04 -0.90 -6.78
C LEU A 114 -1.56 -0.87 -6.85
N TRP A 115 -2.21 -1.35 -5.81
CA TRP A 115 -3.65 -1.37 -5.63
C TRP A 115 -4.08 -0.41 -4.54
N VAL A 116 -5.22 0.22 -4.72
CA VAL A 116 -5.84 1.12 -3.74
C VAL A 116 -7.22 0.58 -3.36
N ALA A 117 -7.43 0.42 -2.07
CA ALA A 117 -8.74 0.07 -1.51
C ALA A 117 -9.46 1.34 -1.06
N LEU A 118 -10.71 1.48 -1.47
CA LEU A 118 -11.54 2.65 -1.14
C LEU A 118 -13.00 2.25 -0.95
N GLY A 119 -13.73 3.11 -0.21
CA GLY A 119 -15.16 3.03 -0.04
C GLY A 119 -15.87 4.18 -0.76
N THR A 120 -17.00 3.92 -1.38
CA THR A 120 -17.86 4.92 -2.00
C THR A 120 -19.31 4.75 -1.58
N LEU A 121 -19.93 5.86 -1.16
CA LEU A 121 -21.35 5.90 -0.81
C LEU A 121 -22.20 6.05 -2.08
N ILE A 122 -23.17 5.18 -2.24
CA ILE A 122 -24.09 5.20 -3.38
C ILE A 122 -25.27 6.14 -3.09
N THR A 123 -25.42 7.12 -3.95
CA THR A 123 -26.54 8.07 -3.94
C THR A 123 -27.27 8.02 -5.28
N PRO A 124 -28.51 8.54 -5.39
CA PRO A 124 -29.26 8.51 -6.65
C PRO A 124 -28.56 9.16 -7.86
N GLY A 125 -27.61 10.07 -7.61
CA GLY A 125 -26.78 10.68 -8.67
C GLY A 125 -25.44 9.97 -8.90
N HIS A 126 -25.15 8.89 -8.19
CA HIS A 126 -23.90 8.15 -8.34
C HIS A 126 -23.93 7.31 -9.63
N PRO A 127 -22.86 7.26 -10.44
CA PRO A 127 -22.81 6.51 -11.70
C PRO A 127 -23.05 5.00 -11.56
N PHE A 128 -22.87 4.48 -10.34
CA PHE A 128 -23.11 3.07 -10.02
C PHE A 128 -24.52 2.80 -9.47
N PHE A 129 -25.30 3.83 -9.24
CA PHE A 129 -26.68 3.68 -8.75
C PHE A 129 -27.52 2.88 -9.73
N ASP A 130 -28.34 1.95 -9.21
CA ASP A 130 -29.22 1.04 -9.97
C ASP A 130 -28.46 0.15 -10.99
N ARG A 131 -27.19 -0.17 -10.69
CA ARG A 131 -26.37 -1.05 -11.52
C ARG A 131 -25.89 -2.27 -10.73
N GLU A 132 -25.79 -3.39 -11.43
CA GLU A 132 -25.26 -4.64 -10.88
C GLU A 132 -23.74 -4.57 -10.71
N VAL A 133 -23.25 -4.99 -9.55
CA VAL A 133 -21.81 -4.92 -9.18
C VAL A 133 -20.94 -5.69 -10.16
N ALA A 134 -21.36 -6.85 -10.65
CA ALA A 134 -20.61 -7.64 -11.62
C ALA A 134 -20.32 -6.86 -12.92
N HIS A 135 -21.32 -6.12 -13.43
CA HIS A 135 -21.17 -5.31 -14.63
C HIS A 135 -20.21 -4.13 -14.41
N ILE A 136 -20.32 -3.46 -13.26
CA ILE A 136 -19.41 -2.35 -12.90
C ILE A 136 -17.97 -2.86 -12.79
N ALA A 137 -17.78 -4.01 -12.13
CA ALA A 137 -16.48 -4.61 -11.92
C ALA A 137 -15.77 -4.93 -13.24
N GLN A 138 -16.51 -5.45 -14.22
CA GLN A 138 -15.97 -5.75 -15.56
C GLN A 138 -15.67 -4.50 -16.38
N GLU A 139 -16.53 -3.48 -16.30
CA GLU A 139 -16.39 -2.26 -17.11
C GLU A 139 -15.17 -1.42 -16.69
N ILE A 140 -14.93 -1.31 -15.38
CA ILE A 140 -13.91 -0.42 -14.82
C ILE A 140 -12.65 -1.18 -14.38
N ASP A 141 -12.65 -2.50 -14.45
CA ASP A 141 -11.55 -3.36 -14.01
C ASP A 141 -11.25 -3.18 -12.50
N LEU A 142 -12.31 -3.12 -11.69
CA LEU A 142 -12.22 -3.06 -10.23
C LEU A 142 -12.57 -4.40 -9.58
N VAL A 143 -12.09 -4.61 -8.36
CA VAL A 143 -12.45 -5.77 -7.56
C VAL A 143 -13.32 -5.33 -6.40
N PRO A 144 -14.62 -5.69 -6.36
CA PRO A 144 -15.48 -5.41 -5.23
C PRO A 144 -15.08 -6.31 -4.05
N LEU A 145 -15.01 -5.73 -2.86
CA LEU A 145 -14.58 -6.42 -1.65
C LEU A 145 -15.74 -6.70 -0.68
N TYR A 146 -16.61 -5.70 -0.52
CA TYR A 146 -17.64 -5.70 0.50
C TYR A 146 -18.69 -4.63 0.18
N ILE A 147 -19.95 -4.86 0.57
CA ILE A 147 -21.01 -3.88 0.47
C ILE A 147 -21.69 -3.77 1.83
N GLU A 148 -21.77 -2.57 2.39
CA GLU A 148 -22.66 -2.27 3.50
C GLU A 148 -23.98 -1.76 2.93
N THR A 149 -25.09 -2.36 3.34
CA THR A 149 -26.45 -1.90 3.03
C THR A 149 -27.13 -1.42 4.30
N PRO A 150 -28.20 -0.65 4.23
CA PRO A 150 -28.96 -0.24 5.42
C PRO A 150 -29.48 -1.39 6.28
N THR A 151 -29.59 -2.59 5.72
CA THR A 151 -30.16 -3.77 6.37
C THR A 151 -29.16 -4.87 6.70
N GLY A 152 -27.90 -4.72 6.28
CA GLY A 152 -26.88 -5.75 6.50
C GLY A 152 -25.66 -5.54 5.62
N ALA A 153 -24.91 -6.62 5.40
CA ALA A 153 -23.70 -6.58 4.64
C ALA A 153 -23.58 -7.78 3.70
N LEU A 154 -22.94 -7.56 2.55
CA LEU A 154 -22.71 -8.58 1.52
C LEU A 154 -21.21 -8.75 1.30
N HIS A 155 -20.78 -10.00 1.12
CA HIS A 155 -19.38 -10.34 0.81
C HIS A 155 -19.30 -11.61 -0.06
N GLY A 156 -18.12 -11.88 -0.61
CA GLY A 156 -17.92 -13.05 -1.46
C GLY A 156 -18.72 -12.96 -2.77
N PHE A 157 -19.23 -14.07 -3.25
CA PHE A 157 -19.92 -14.12 -4.56
C PHE A 157 -21.30 -13.45 -4.55
N GLU A 158 -21.96 -13.37 -3.40
CA GLU A 158 -23.30 -12.79 -3.27
C GLU A 158 -23.32 -11.30 -3.65
N LEU A 159 -22.22 -10.57 -3.41
CA LEU A 159 -22.16 -9.16 -3.75
C LEU A 159 -22.17 -8.89 -5.26
N LEU A 160 -21.77 -9.86 -6.10
CA LEU A 160 -21.66 -9.65 -7.55
C LEU A 160 -23.02 -9.47 -8.23
N SER A 161 -24.05 -10.16 -7.74
CA SER A 161 -25.44 -10.04 -8.23
C SER A 161 -26.24 -8.92 -7.59
N HIS A 162 -25.63 -8.17 -6.63
CA HIS A 162 -26.30 -7.06 -5.97
C HIS A 162 -26.42 -5.86 -6.90
N VAL A 163 -27.62 -5.27 -6.94
CA VAL A 163 -27.89 -4.00 -7.63
C VAL A 163 -27.73 -2.90 -6.61
N LEU A 164 -26.77 -2.00 -6.82
CA LEU A 164 -26.43 -0.95 -5.88
C LEU A 164 -27.56 0.06 -5.71
N ALA A 165 -27.98 0.25 -4.47
CA ALA A 165 -29.09 1.10 -4.08
C ALA A 165 -28.63 2.33 -3.28
N HIS A 166 -29.57 3.25 -3.02
CA HIS A 166 -29.34 4.41 -2.17
C HIS A 166 -28.93 3.99 -0.75
N GLN A 167 -27.87 4.64 -0.23
CA GLN A 167 -27.23 4.39 1.07
C GLN A 167 -26.36 3.11 1.13
N ASP A 168 -26.21 2.36 0.06
CA ASP A 168 -25.17 1.33 0.01
C ASP A 168 -23.77 1.97 0.05
N VAL A 169 -22.84 1.33 0.72
CA VAL A 169 -21.42 1.68 0.66
C VAL A 169 -20.69 0.52 -0.02
N LEU A 170 -20.19 0.77 -1.22
CA LEU A 170 -19.36 -0.20 -1.94
C LEU A 170 -17.89 -0.01 -1.55
N TYR A 171 -17.30 -1.05 -0.98
CA TYR A 171 -15.86 -1.16 -0.75
C TYR A 171 -15.24 -1.96 -1.89
N LEU A 172 -14.21 -1.39 -2.52
CA LEU A 172 -13.57 -1.95 -3.70
C LEU A 172 -12.06 -1.76 -3.67
N THR A 173 -11.35 -2.52 -4.49
CA THR A 173 -9.95 -2.23 -4.80
C THR A 173 -9.78 -2.10 -6.31
N ILE A 174 -8.85 -1.23 -6.71
CA ILE A 174 -8.57 -0.91 -8.10
C ILE A 174 -7.07 -0.66 -8.28
N PRO A 175 -6.47 -1.03 -9.42
CA PRO A 175 -5.10 -0.63 -9.71
C PRO A 175 -4.94 0.90 -9.69
N ALA A 176 -3.85 1.39 -9.07
CA ALA A 176 -3.64 2.83 -8.88
C ALA A 176 -3.64 3.62 -10.19
N ASN A 177 -3.16 3.02 -11.28
CA ASN A 177 -3.18 3.62 -12.62
C ASN A 177 -4.58 3.75 -13.24
N LYS A 178 -5.60 3.06 -12.66
CA LYS A 178 -7.01 3.12 -13.08
C LYS A 178 -7.85 4.09 -12.24
N LEU A 179 -7.29 4.65 -11.17
CA LEU A 179 -8.01 5.58 -10.27
C LEU A 179 -8.54 6.80 -11.02
N GLU A 180 -7.82 7.32 -11.99
CA GLU A 180 -8.27 8.48 -12.77
C GLU A 180 -9.52 8.15 -13.60
N GLU A 181 -9.60 6.95 -14.15
CA GLU A 181 -10.77 6.46 -14.89
C GLU A 181 -11.98 6.31 -13.97
N LEU A 182 -11.79 5.73 -12.78
CA LEU A 182 -12.83 5.65 -11.76
C LEU A 182 -13.35 7.05 -11.40
N TRP A 183 -12.46 8.02 -11.19
CA TRP A 183 -12.85 9.38 -10.79
C TRP A 183 -13.49 10.22 -11.91
N ARG A 184 -13.28 9.88 -13.17
CA ARG A 184 -14.06 10.48 -14.27
C ARG A 184 -15.51 9.97 -14.26
N THR A 185 -15.71 8.73 -13.82
CA THR A 185 -17.01 8.07 -13.76
C THR A 185 -17.76 8.45 -12.49
N VAL A 186 -17.06 8.55 -11.35
CA VAL A 186 -17.65 8.86 -10.04
C VAL A 186 -17.47 10.35 -9.72
N PRO A 187 -18.56 11.16 -9.64
CA PRO A 187 -18.45 12.55 -9.24
C PRO A 187 -17.89 12.67 -7.82
N SER A 188 -17.01 13.66 -7.62
CA SER A 188 -16.46 13.94 -6.28
C SER A 188 -17.59 14.29 -5.31
N PRO A 189 -17.63 13.68 -4.10
CA PRO A 189 -18.64 14.04 -3.09
C PRO A 189 -18.57 15.51 -2.65
N LEU A 190 -17.51 16.24 -2.98
CA LEU A 190 -17.37 17.68 -2.75
C LEU A 190 -18.20 18.55 -3.71
N THR A 191 -18.72 17.99 -4.81
CA THR A 191 -19.58 18.72 -5.76
C THR A 191 -21.07 18.60 -5.46
N ALA A 192 -21.46 17.86 -4.43
CA ALA A 192 -22.85 17.66 -4.00
C ALA A 192 -23.27 18.55 -2.80
N ARG A 193 -22.72 19.78 -2.72
CA ARG A 193 -23.16 20.82 -1.78
C ARG A 193 -23.86 21.95 -2.53
#